data_d20fb1ab55b20a45e1d0987664af768b
#
_entry.id   d20fb1ab55b20a45e1d0987664af768b
#
_cell.length_a   1.000
_cell.length_b   1.000
_cell.length_c   1.000
_cell.angle_alpha   90.00
_cell.angle_beta   90.00
_cell.angle_gamma   90.00
#
_symmetry.space_group_name_H-M   'P 1'
#
loop_
_entity.id
_entity.type
_entity.pdbx_description
1 polymer ?
#
loop_
_entity_poly.entity_id
_entity_poly.type
_entity_poly.pdbx_seq_one_letter_code
_entity_poly.pdbx_strand_id
1 'polypeptide(L)'
;HQRTERELYPSLWFIITALLWLPWILSTALVLLDLSPVRGVAQASVLAWFVNNLQFVTLALFGFAAALYFMPKLAGKMLYSKYLALFSLVTLVLFGSWCGIAMGGPLPAWMGALSSVATVFAIVPVIAHLDNVRRSCCLKAPEAEAKFFSLAVPMLVFATLLAAVNAFVQQTHFTLFQTGQKVLLLQGFFGLVALGGIYHILPKVADIKWPFAGLIRAH
;
A
#
# COMPACT_ATOMS: atom_id res chain seq x y z
N HIS A 1 -14.66 -3.65 25.84
CA HIS A 1 -14.48 -2.75 26.98
C HIS A 1 -13.33 -3.12 27.94
N GLN A 2 -12.34 -3.89 27.49
CA GLN A 2 -11.17 -4.28 28.31
C GLN A 2 -9.85 -3.78 27.71
N ARG A 3 -9.86 -2.56 27.18
CA ARG A 3 -8.65 -1.98 26.65
C ARG A 3 -7.85 -1.33 27.79
N THR A 4 -6.66 -1.87 28.05
CA THR A 4 -5.73 -1.39 29.09
C THR A 4 -4.89 -0.20 28.63
N GLU A 5 -4.66 -0.05 27.31
CA GLU A 5 -3.86 1.04 26.76
C GLU A 5 -4.71 2.21 26.27
N ARG A 6 -4.39 3.43 26.72
CA ARG A 6 -5.09 4.66 26.35
C ARG A 6 -4.87 5.08 24.90
N GLU A 7 -3.66 4.91 24.38
CA GLU A 7 -3.29 5.35 23.03
C GLU A 7 -3.31 4.21 22.04
N LEU A 8 -3.88 4.45 20.85
CA LEU A 8 -3.84 3.52 19.73
C LEU A 8 -2.43 3.49 19.14
N TYR A 9 -1.89 2.29 18.91
CA TYR A 9 -0.66 2.14 18.19
C TYR A 9 -0.86 2.57 16.71
N PRO A 10 0.10 3.26 16.07
CA PRO A 10 -0.08 3.82 14.73
C PRO A 10 -0.55 2.84 13.68
N SER A 11 -0.09 1.58 13.68
CA SER A 11 -0.56 0.56 12.73
C SER A 11 -2.08 0.35 12.78
N LEU A 12 -2.71 0.53 13.95
CA LEU A 12 -4.14 0.35 14.10
C LEU A 12 -4.94 1.45 13.38
N TRP A 13 -4.41 2.68 13.32
CA TRP A 13 -5.01 3.76 12.53
C TRP A 13 -5.08 3.42 11.04
N PHE A 14 -4.01 2.82 10.50
CA PHE A 14 -3.98 2.37 9.10
C PHE A 14 -5.02 1.27 8.85
N ILE A 15 -5.13 0.28 9.76
CA ILE A 15 -6.11 -0.81 9.63
C ILE A 15 -7.54 -0.27 9.70
N ILE A 16 -7.85 0.61 10.66
CA ILE A 16 -9.18 1.21 10.81
C ILE A 16 -9.52 2.01 9.54
N THR A 17 -8.59 2.81 9.05
CA THR A 17 -8.79 3.57 7.80
C THR A 17 -9.05 2.64 6.62
N ALA A 18 -8.28 1.56 6.47
CA ALA A 18 -8.49 0.59 5.40
C ALA A 18 -9.86 -0.10 5.47
N LEU A 19 -10.28 -0.48 6.69
CA LEU A 19 -11.57 -1.12 6.93
C LEU A 19 -12.76 -0.18 6.71
N LEU A 20 -12.59 1.12 6.89
CA LEU A 20 -13.61 2.13 6.57
C LEU A 20 -13.59 2.48 5.06
N TRP A 21 -12.40 2.51 4.47
CA TRP A 21 -12.21 2.85 3.06
C TRP A 21 -12.78 1.80 2.12
N LEU A 22 -12.56 0.53 2.42
CA LEU A 22 -13.01 -0.59 1.58
C LEU A 22 -14.53 -0.64 1.37
N PRO A 23 -15.39 -0.61 2.40
CA PRO A 23 -16.84 -0.58 2.20
C PRO A 23 -17.31 0.66 1.43
N TRP A 24 -16.66 1.81 1.65
CA TRP A 24 -17.00 3.05 0.96
C TRP A 24 -16.72 2.96 -0.55
N ILE A 25 -15.55 2.50 -0.97
CA ILE A 25 -15.25 2.35 -2.40
C ILE A 25 -16.07 1.24 -3.05
N LEU A 26 -16.36 0.16 -2.34
CA LEU A 26 -17.21 -0.94 -2.82
C LEU A 26 -18.64 -0.48 -3.02
N SER A 27 -19.24 0.18 -2.04
CA SER A 27 -20.61 0.67 -2.15
C SER A 27 -20.76 1.70 -3.27
N THR A 28 -19.79 2.61 -3.41
CA THR A 28 -19.80 3.59 -4.51
C THR A 28 -19.68 2.90 -5.87
N ALA A 29 -18.78 1.93 -6.02
CA ALA A 29 -18.65 1.18 -7.26
C ALA A 29 -19.92 0.37 -7.59
N LEU A 30 -20.52 -0.32 -6.61
CA LEU A 30 -21.77 -1.06 -6.78
C LEU A 30 -22.93 -0.16 -7.22
N VAL A 31 -23.10 0.98 -6.56
CA VAL A 31 -24.17 1.93 -6.94
C VAL A 31 -23.98 2.42 -8.37
N LEU A 32 -22.77 2.82 -8.74
CA LEU A 32 -22.52 3.44 -10.04
C LEU A 32 -22.36 2.44 -11.21
N LEU A 33 -21.95 1.20 -10.93
CA LEU A 33 -21.69 0.21 -11.97
C LEU A 33 -22.84 -0.80 -12.14
N ASP A 34 -23.60 -1.07 -11.07
CA ASP A 34 -24.60 -2.12 -11.05
C ASP A 34 -26.02 -1.58 -10.82
N LEU A 35 -26.27 -0.85 -9.74
CA LEU A 35 -27.62 -0.39 -9.37
C LEU A 35 -28.10 0.79 -10.24
N SER A 36 -27.25 1.73 -10.56
CA SER A 36 -27.55 2.87 -11.43
C SER A 36 -26.44 2.98 -12.49
N PRO A 37 -26.43 2.05 -13.47
CA PRO A 37 -25.25 1.83 -14.28
C PRO A 37 -24.94 3.02 -15.18
N VAL A 38 -23.84 3.69 -14.89
CA VAL A 38 -23.20 4.61 -15.81
C VAL A 38 -22.57 3.84 -16.98
N ARG A 39 -22.60 4.40 -18.17
CA ARG A 39 -22.12 3.75 -19.39
C ARG A 39 -21.01 4.52 -20.06
N GLY A 40 -20.26 3.84 -20.92
CA GLY A 40 -19.19 4.44 -21.72
C GLY A 40 -18.02 4.93 -20.86
N VAL A 41 -17.63 6.16 -21.09
CA VAL A 41 -16.48 6.82 -20.46
C VAL A 41 -16.60 6.88 -18.94
N ALA A 42 -17.79 7.20 -18.42
CA ALA A 42 -18.02 7.28 -16.99
C ALA A 42 -17.82 5.92 -16.31
N GLN A 43 -18.26 4.83 -16.94
CA GLN A 43 -18.04 3.47 -16.45
C GLN A 43 -16.54 3.14 -16.35
N ALA A 44 -15.78 3.44 -17.42
CA ALA A 44 -14.33 3.22 -17.42
C ALA A 44 -13.62 4.01 -16.33
N SER A 45 -14.07 5.24 -16.06
CA SER A 45 -13.53 6.12 -15.03
C SER A 45 -13.79 5.59 -13.63
N VAL A 46 -15.02 5.19 -13.34
CA VAL A 46 -15.41 4.61 -12.05
C VAL A 46 -14.62 3.33 -11.80
N LEU A 47 -14.48 2.48 -12.82
CA LEU A 47 -13.71 1.25 -12.70
C LEU A 47 -12.22 1.54 -12.44
N ALA A 48 -11.60 2.47 -13.17
CA ALA A 48 -10.21 2.86 -12.97
C ALA A 48 -9.99 3.44 -11.56
N TRP A 49 -10.89 4.32 -11.12
CA TRP A 49 -10.88 4.88 -9.76
C TRP A 49 -11.02 3.78 -8.69
N PHE A 50 -11.97 2.86 -8.85
CA PHE A 50 -12.17 1.76 -7.91
C PHE A 50 -10.94 0.86 -7.79
N VAL A 51 -10.41 0.39 -8.94
CA VAL A 51 -9.24 -0.50 -8.98
C VAL A 51 -8.03 0.19 -8.34
N ASN A 52 -7.80 1.48 -8.63
CA ASN A 52 -6.71 2.22 -8.02
C ASN A 52 -6.89 2.35 -6.49
N ASN A 53 -8.07 2.73 -6.03
CA ASN A 53 -8.33 2.86 -4.58
C ASN A 53 -8.23 1.52 -3.85
N LEU A 54 -8.62 0.43 -4.49
CA LEU A 54 -8.45 -0.92 -3.93
C LEU A 54 -6.97 -1.28 -3.81
N GLN A 55 -6.19 -1.13 -4.89
CA GLN A 55 -4.80 -1.57 -4.95
C GLN A 55 -3.84 -0.60 -4.26
N PHE A 56 -3.93 0.69 -4.58
CA PHE A 56 -2.96 1.68 -4.11
C PHE A 56 -3.31 2.28 -2.75
N VAL A 57 -4.60 2.39 -2.39
CA VAL A 57 -4.98 2.91 -1.07
C VAL A 57 -5.21 1.78 -0.09
N THR A 58 -6.18 0.90 -0.35
CA THR A 58 -6.60 -0.10 0.64
C THR A 58 -5.49 -1.11 0.95
N LEU A 59 -4.90 -1.72 -0.08
CA LEU A 59 -3.84 -2.71 0.13
C LEU A 59 -2.55 -2.07 0.64
N ALA A 60 -2.23 -0.84 0.20
CA ALA A 60 -1.09 -0.11 0.75
C ALA A 60 -1.28 0.25 2.22
N LEU A 61 -2.48 0.62 2.66
CA LEU A 61 -2.78 0.86 4.07
C LEU A 61 -2.53 -0.40 4.91
N PHE A 62 -2.97 -1.56 4.47
CA PHE A 62 -2.67 -2.83 5.15
C PHE A 62 -1.17 -3.14 5.16
N GLY A 63 -0.48 -2.93 4.03
CA GLY A 63 0.96 -3.14 3.94
C GLY A 63 1.75 -2.20 4.85
N PHE A 64 1.37 -0.92 4.91
CA PHE A 64 1.98 0.07 5.82
C PHE A 64 1.72 -0.29 7.29
N ALA A 65 0.49 -0.69 7.62
CA ALA A 65 0.14 -1.14 8.97
C ALA A 65 1.02 -2.31 9.41
N ALA A 66 1.18 -3.31 8.57
CA ALA A 66 1.99 -4.49 8.86
C ALA A 66 3.48 -4.13 8.99
N ALA A 67 4.02 -3.32 8.09
CA ALA A 67 5.41 -2.88 8.18
C ALA A 67 5.69 -2.08 9.46
N LEU A 68 4.81 -1.13 9.84
CA LEU A 68 4.93 -0.34 11.07
C LEU A 68 4.80 -1.17 12.35
N TYR A 69 4.14 -2.31 12.29
CA TYR A 69 3.99 -3.22 13.43
C TYR A 69 5.14 -4.22 13.52
N PHE A 70 5.39 -4.96 12.43
CA PHE A 70 6.34 -6.07 12.46
C PHE A 70 7.80 -5.62 12.50
N MET A 71 8.18 -4.59 11.73
CA MET A 71 9.59 -4.22 11.62
C MET A 71 10.19 -3.69 12.94
N PRO A 72 9.54 -2.76 13.68
CA PRO A 72 10.04 -2.37 15.00
C PRO A 72 10.05 -3.53 15.98
N LYS A 73 9.03 -4.40 15.94
CA LYS A 73 8.92 -5.56 16.83
C LYS A 73 10.01 -6.60 16.58
N LEU A 74 10.34 -6.91 15.32
CA LEU A 74 11.44 -7.80 14.95
C LEU A 74 12.81 -7.22 15.34
N ALA A 75 12.94 -5.88 15.28
CA ALA A 75 14.15 -5.19 15.69
C ALA A 75 14.27 -4.97 17.21
N GLY A 76 13.25 -5.33 17.99
CA GLY A 76 13.19 -5.06 19.43
C GLY A 76 13.21 -3.56 19.80
N LYS A 77 12.76 -2.69 18.90
CA LYS A 77 12.76 -1.25 19.04
C LYS A 77 11.35 -0.66 19.03
N MET A 78 11.23 0.55 19.57
CA MET A 78 9.99 1.32 19.46
C MET A 78 9.92 2.02 18.10
N LEU A 79 8.69 2.33 17.66
CA LEU A 79 8.47 3.14 16.47
C LEU A 79 9.09 4.52 16.62
N TYR A 80 9.83 4.99 15.62
CA TYR A 80 10.56 6.26 15.66
C TYR A 80 9.64 7.46 15.89
N SER A 81 8.56 7.58 15.09
CA SER A 81 7.63 8.71 15.20
C SER A 81 6.20 8.33 14.89
N LYS A 82 5.29 8.58 15.84
CA LYS A 82 3.84 8.46 15.66
C LYS A 82 3.31 9.53 14.68
N TYR A 83 3.87 10.74 14.74
CA TYR A 83 3.46 11.85 13.87
C TYR A 83 3.83 11.60 12.40
N LEU A 84 5.00 11.01 12.15
CA LEU A 84 5.42 10.66 10.80
C LEU A 84 4.56 9.53 10.23
N ALA A 85 4.14 8.57 11.06
CA ALA A 85 3.18 7.56 10.66
C ALA A 85 1.82 8.17 10.31
N LEU A 86 1.29 9.09 11.15
CA LEU A 86 0.03 9.77 10.89
C LEU A 86 0.12 10.65 9.63
N PHE A 87 1.23 11.35 9.43
CA PHE A 87 1.49 12.14 8.23
C PHE A 87 1.47 11.26 6.97
N SER A 88 2.12 10.09 7.00
CA SER A 88 2.09 9.15 5.88
C SER A 88 0.70 8.59 5.63
N LEU A 89 -0.12 8.36 6.68
CA LEU A 89 -1.51 7.93 6.55
C LEU A 89 -2.35 8.98 5.81
N VAL A 90 -2.34 10.21 6.31
CA VAL A 90 -3.16 11.31 5.77
C VAL A 90 -2.76 11.60 4.33
N THR A 91 -1.48 11.70 4.04
CA THR A 91 -0.99 11.99 2.69
C THR A 91 -1.21 10.83 1.72
N LEU A 92 -1.16 9.56 2.19
CA LEU A 92 -1.50 8.40 1.36
C LEU A 92 -2.98 8.43 0.95
N VAL A 93 -3.88 8.68 1.88
CA VAL A 93 -5.32 8.78 1.58
C VAL A 93 -5.60 9.98 0.69
N LEU A 94 -5.01 11.14 0.99
CA LEU A 94 -5.22 12.38 0.24
C LEU A 94 -4.79 12.25 -1.22
N PHE A 95 -3.57 11.81 -1.46
CA PHE A 95 -3.02 11.73 -2.82
C PHE A 95 -3.37 10.41 -3.50
N GLY A 96 -3.30 9.30 -2.79
CA GLY A 96 -3.55 7.96 -3.33
C GLY A 96 -4.96 7.80 -3.90
N SER A 97 -5.97 8.43 -3.31
CA SER A 97 -7.36 8.34 -3.77
C SER A 97 -7.60 8.93 -5.18
N TRP A 98 -6.76 9.87 -5.62
CA TRP A 98 -6.86 10.53 -6.92
C TRP A 98 -5.93 9.95 -8.00
N CYS A 99 -5.06 9.01 -7.65
CA CYS A 99 -4.15 8.38 -8.61
C CYS A 99 -4.88 7.46 -9.60
N GLY A 100 -4.20 7.07 -10.69
CA GLY A 100 -4.61 5.98 -11.56
C GLY A 100 -5.54 6.33 -12.71
N ILE A 101 -5.91 7.59 -12.89
CA ILE A 101 -6.66 8.08 -14.05
C ILE A 101 -5.67 8.47 -15.13
N ALA A 102 -5.69 7.77 -16.27
CA ALA A 102 -4.76 8.02 -17.37
C ALA A 102 -5.04 9.37 -18.08
N MET A 103 -3.99 10.11 -18.40
CA MET A 103 -4.11 11.26 -19.30
C MET A 103 -4.41 10.78 -20.74
N GLY A 104 -5.18 11.57 -21.47
CA GLY A 104 -5.52 11.25 -22.88
C GLY A 104 -6.65 10.22 -23.06
N GLY A 105 -7.29 9.78 -21.97
CA GLY A 105 -8.54 9.05 -22.03
C GLY A 105 -9.73 9.98 -22.41
N PRO A 106 -10.91 9.42 -22.64
CA PRO A 106 -12.12 10.19 -23.01
C PRO A 106 -12.70 11.02 -21.85
N LEU A 107 -11.91 11.27 -20.82
CA LEU A 107 -12.27 12.04 -19.62
C LEU A 107 -11.91 13.52 -19.78
N PRO A 108 -12.56 14.40 -19.00
CA PRO A 108 -12.14 15.80 -18.92
C PRO A 108 -10.65 15.90 -18.58
N ALA A 109 -9.93 16.76 -19.32
CA ALA A 109 -8.47 16.91 -19.19
C ALA A 109 -8.00 17.21 -17.76
N TRP A 110 -8.80 17.97 -16.98
CA TRP A 110 -8.47 18.30 -15.60
C TRP A 110 -8.40 17.07 -14.68
N MET A 111 -9.19 16.01 -14.94
CA MET A 111 -9.16 14.78 -14.13
C MET A 111 -7.84 14.02 -14.31
N GLY A 112 -7.40 13.88 -15.56
CA GLY A 112 -6.09 13.28 -15.84
C GLY A 112 -4.93 14.11 -15.28
N ALA A 113 -5.00 15.45 -15.41
CA ALA A 113 -3.99 16.34 -14.85
C ALA A 113 -3.93 16.24 -13.32
N LEU A 114 -5.08 16.27 -12.64
CA LEU A 114 -5.17 16.09 -11.19
C LEU A 114 -4.59 14.74 -10.77
N SER A 115 -4.93 13.68 -11.49
CA SER A 115 -4.42 12.33 -11.22
C SER A 115 -2.90 12.24 -11.38
N SER A 116 -2.34 12.88 -12.41
CA SER A 116 -0.89 12.89 -12.63
C SER A 116 -0.16 13.64 -11.51
N VAL A 117 -0.66 14.78 -11.08
CA VAL A 117 -0.13 15.54 -9.94
C VAL A 117 -0.23 14.71 -8.65
N ALA A 118 -1.39 14.10 -8.38
CA ALA A 118 -1.59 13.27 -7.21
C ALA A 118 -0.64 12.06 -7.20
N THR A 119 -0.39 11.45 -8.37
CA THR A 119 0.55 10.32 -8.50
C THR A 119 1.99 10.71 -8.14
N VAL A 120 2.42 11.91 -8.51
CA VAL A 120 3.74 12.42 -8.11
C VAL A 120 3.79 12.65 -6.61
N PHE A 121 2.78 13.31 -6.05
CA PHE A 121 2.72 13.55 -4.62
C PHE A 121 2.51 12.28 -3.78
N ALA A 122 2.06 11.17 -4.37
CA ALA A 122 2.01 9.87 -3.71
C ALA A 122 3.39 9.33 -3.30
N ILE A 123 4.48 9.92 -3.80
CA ILE A 123 5.85 9.67 -3.31
C ILE A 123 6.02 10.14 -1.85
N VAL A 124 5.35 11.20 -1.44
CA VAL A 124 5.48 11.80 -0.10
C VAL A 124 5.13 10.81 1.03
N PRO A 125 3.95 10.16 1.04
CA PRO A 125 3.62 9.17 2.05
C PRO A 125 4.57 7.97 2.05
N VAL A 126 5.07 7.56 0.88
CA VAL A 126 6.03 6.45 0.75
C VAL A 126 7.36 6.80 1.37
N ILE A 127 7.90 8.00 1.11
CA ILE A 127 9.15 8.46 1.72
C ILE A 127 8.97 8.62 3.24
N ALA A 128 7.88 9.22 3.70
CA ALA A 128 7.60 9.37 5.12
C ALA A 128 7.51 8.01 5.84
N HIS A 129 6.83 7.05 5.22
CA HIS A 129 6.74 5.68 5.74
C HIS A 129 8.11 5.00 5.77
N LEU A 130 8.87 5.09 4.67
CA LEU A 130 10.21 4.53 4.56
C LEU A 130 11.15 5.10 5.63
N ASP A 131 11.17 6.42 5.82
CA ASP A 131 12.02 7.08 6.81
C ASP A 131 11.66 6.63 8.23
N ASN A 132 10.37 6.54 8.54
CA ASN A 132 9.89 6.06 9.83
C ASN A 132 10.30 4.61 10.10
N VAL A 133 10.14 3.73 9.11
CA VAL A 133 10.52 2.32 9.21
C VAL A 133 12.03 2.16 9.33
N ARG A 134 12.82 2.86 8.51
CA ARG A 134 14.30 2.80 8.56
C ARG A 134 14.86 3.26 9.89
N ARG A 135 14.32 4.31 10.48
CA ARG A 135 14.76 4.81 11.81
C ARG A 135 14.27 3.92 12.94
N SER A 136 13.16 3.23 12.76
CA SER A 136 12.61 2.31 13.76
C SER A 136 13.37 0.98 13.80
N CYS A 137 13.99 0.54 12.69
CA CYS A 137 14.69 -0.73 12.65
C CYS A 137 16.00 -0.63 11.86
N CYS A 138 16.99 -1.46 12.26
CA CYS A 138 18.13 -1.71 11.41
C CYS A 138 17.74 -2.81 10.41
N LEU A 139 17.85 -2.53 9.11
CA LEU A 139 17.54 -3.45 8.00
C LEU A 139 18.37 -4.78 8.01
N LYS A 140 19.20 -4.97 9.01
CA LYS A 140 20.10 -6.14 9.18
C LYS A 140 19.58 -7.15 10.21
N ALA A 141 18.25 -7.32 10.35
CA ALA A 141 17.75 -8.38 11.22
C ALA A 141 18.10 -9.76 10.62
N PRO A 142 18.68 -10.68 11.41
CA PRO A 142 19.13 -11.99 10.92
C PRO A 142 17.97 -12.94 10.60
N GLU A 143 16.77 -12.62 11.04
CA GLU A 143 15.59 -13.46 10.88
C GLU A 143 15.11 -13.48 9.42
N ALA A 144 14.69 -14.64 8.93
CA ALA A 144 14.25 -14.83 7.55
C ALA A 144 13.04 -13.93 7.21
N GLU A 145 12.10 -13.78 8.16
CA GLU A 145 10.91 -12.95 8.01
C GLU A 145 11.26 -11.46 7.78
N ALA A 146 12.30 -10.97 8.46
CA ALA A 146 12.75 -9.60 8.32
C ALA A 146 13.27 -9.27 6.90
N LYS A 147 13.76 -10.26 6.16
CA LYS A 147 14.21 -10.09 4.78
C LYS A 147 13.05 -9.77 3.84
N PHE A 148 11.88 -10.40 4.04
CA PHE A 148 10.68 -10.08 3.25
C PHE A 148 10.27 -8.61 3.42
N PHE A 149 10.23 -8.13 4.66
CA PHE A 149 9.94 -6.73 4.92
C PHE A 149 11.02 -5.80 4.37
N SER A 150 12.31 -6.14 4.50
CA SER A 150 13.41 -5.33 4.00
C SER A 150 13.43 -5.23 2.48
N LEU A 151 12.95 -6.25 1.77
CA LEU A 151 12.80 -6.24 0.31
C LEU A 151 11.52 -5.53 -0.13
N ALA A 152 10.44 -5.65 0.62
CA ALA A 152 9.16 -5.01 0.30
C ALA A 152 9.27 -3.48 0.20
N VAL A 153 10.03 -2.86 1.11
CA VAL A 153 10.17 -1.40 1.17
C VAL A 153 10.80 -0.80 -0.10
N PRO A 154 11.96 -1.28 -0.61
CA PRO A 154 12.50 -0.78 -1.87
C PRO A 154 11.59 -1.06 -3.07
N MET A 155 10.85 -2.18 -3.08
CA MET A 155 9.87 -2.47 -4.13
C MET A 155 8.74 -1.44 -4.15
N LEU A 156 8.28 -0.98 -2.99
CA LEU A 156 7.29 0.10 -2.90
C LEU A 156 7.84 1.42 -3.48
N VAL A 157 9.06 1.79 -3.12
CA VAL A 157 9.70 3.01 -3.65
C VAL A 157 9.83 2.91 -5.17
N PHE A 158 10.30 1.78 -5.67
CA PHE A 158 10.45 1.56 -7.11
C PHE A 158 9.11 1.60 -7.84
N ALA A 159 8.06 0.97 -7.29
CA ALA A 159 6.71 1.01 -7.84
C ALA A 159 6.14 2.44 -7.92
N THR A 160 6.36 3.27 -6.89
CA THR A 160 5.90 4.66 -6.88
C THR A 160 6.69 5.56 -7.82
N LEU A 161 7.99 5.34 -7.98
CA LEU A 161 8.80 6.04 -8.97
C LEU A 161 8.35 5.71 -10.39
N LEU A 162 8.10 4.43 -10.69
CA LEU A 162 7.56 4.01 -11.98
C LEU A 162 6.17 4.60 -12.24
N ALA A 163 5.32 4.70 -11.21
CA ALA A 163 4.01 5.35 -11.32
C ALA A 163 4.17 6.84 -11.67
N ALA A 164 5.10 7.55 -11.03
CA ALA A 164 5.37 8.95 -11.32
C ALA A 164 5.90 9.15 -12.75
N VAL A 165 6.80 8.29 -13.23
CA VAL A 165 7.25 8.31 -14.62
C VAL A 165 6.08 8.08 -15.57
N ASN A 166 5.26 7.06 -15.31
CA ASN A 166 4.09 6.73 -16.11
C ASN A 166 3.04 7.88 -16.16
N ALA A 167 2.96 8.70 -15.12
CA ALA A 167 2.04 9.84 -15.08
C ALA A 167 2.37 10.92 -16.13
N PHE A 168 3.63 11.04 -16.56
CA PHE A 168 4.07 12.03 -17.55
C PHE A 168 4.35 11.46 -18.94
N VAL A 169 4.69 10.19 -19.03
CA VAL A 169 5.05 9.55 -20.30
C VAL A 169 3.81 8.93 -20.93
N GLN A 170 3.15 9.65 -21.83
CA GLN A 170 1.90 9.20 -22.47
C GLN A 170 2.05 7.87 -23.23
N GLN A 171 3.23 7.57 -23.78
CA GLN A 171 3.52 6.34 -24.51
C GLN A 171 3.41 5.08 -23.63
N THR A 172 3.54 5.21 -22.32
CA THR A 172 3.41 4.09 -21.38
C THR A 172 1.96 3.80 -20.98
N HIS A 173 1.03 4.73 -21.27
CA HIS A 173 -0.37 4.54 -20.99
C HIS A 173 -0.94 3.41 -21.86
N PHE A 174 -1.79 2.59 -21.28
CA PHE A 174 -2.43 1.43 -21.95
C PHE A 174 -1.45 0.36 -22.44
N THR A 175 -0.22 0.34 -21.91
CA THR A 175 0.79 -0.68 -22.20
C THR A 175 0.99 -1.63 -21.03
N LEU A 176 1.76 -2.72 -21.27
CA LEU A 176 2.17 -3.65 -20.21
C LEU A 176 3.02 -3.01 -19.12
N PHE A 177 3.63 -1.84 -19.39
CA PHE A 177 4.39 -1.09 -18.39
C PHE A 177 3.50 -0.69 -17.20
N GLN A 178 2.30 -0.18 -17.46
CA GLN A 178 1.35 0.17 -16.41
C GLN A 178 0.89 -1.06 -15.61
N THR A 179 0.69 -2.19 -16.29
CA THR A 179 0.37 -3.46 -15.63
C THR A 179 1.52 -3.94 -14.78
N GLY A 180 2.76 -3.89 -15.28
CA GLY A 180 3.97 -4.25 -14.54
C GLY A 180 4.16 -3.43 -13.27
N GLN A 181 3.90 -2.12 -13.33
CA GLN A 181 3.96 -1.24 -12.16
C GLN A 181 2.92 -1.63 -11.09
N LYS A 182 1.69 -1.98 -11.49
CA LYS A 182 0.64 -2.45 -10.57
C LYS A 182 0.98 -3.81 -9.95
N VAL A 183 1.54 -4.73 -10.73
CA VAL A 183 2.02 -6.04 -10.23
C VAL A 183 3.16 -5.86 -9.23
N LEU A 184 4.09 -4.94 -9.50
CA LEU A 184 5.19 -4.63 -8.59
C LEU A 184 4.67 -4.10 -7.23
N LEU A 185 3.67 -3.24 -7.25
CA LEU A 185 3.02 -2.76 -6.03
C LEU A 185 2.31 -3.90 -5.28
N LEU A 186 1.53 -4.71 -6.00
CA LEU A 186 0.72 -5.77 -5.40
C LEU A 186 1.57 -6.93 -4.89
N GLN A 187 2.46 -7.46 -5.71
CA GLN A 187 3.28 -8.62 -5.35
C GLN A 187 4.61 -8.22 -4.69
N GLY A 188 5.28 -7.20 -5.24
CA GLY A 188 6.57 -6.75 -4.75
C GLY A 188 6.50 -6.04 -3.40
N PHE A 189 5.43 -5.30 -3.11
CA PHE A 189 5.26 -4.69 -1.80
C PHE A 189 4.30 -5.47 -0.92
N PHE A 190 3.00 -5.47 -1.25
CA PHE A 190 1.97 -6.05 -0.38
C PHE A 190 2.16 -7.57 -0.21
N GLY A 191 2.47 -8.30 -1.27
CA GLY A 191 2.71 -9.74 -1.23
C GLY A 191 3.88 -10.12 -0.33
N LEU A 192 5.01 -9.41 -0.43
CA LEU A 192 6.17 -9.64 0.44
C LEU A 192 5.88 -9.30 1.89
N VAL A 193 5.17 -8.20 2.16
CA VAL A 193 4.74 -7.85 3.53
C VAL A 193 3.80 -8.91 4.10
N ALA A 194 2.85 -9.40 3.30
CA ALA A 194 1.92 -10.46 3.72
C ALA A 194 2.66 -11.77 4.02
N LEU A 195 3.58 -12.19 3.16
CA LEU A 195 4.40 -13.39 3.38
C LEU A 195 5.25 -13.26 4.65
N GLY A 196 5.94 -12.12 4.83
CA GLY A 196 6.70 -11.86 6.05
C GLY A 196 5.84 -11.94 7.32
N GLY A 197 4.61 -11.39 7.25
CA GLY A 197 3.63 -11.48 8.32
C GLY A 197 3.17 -12.92 8.61
N ILE A 198 2.86 -13.69 7.56
CA ILE A 198 2.45 -15.11 7.68
C ILE A 198 3.57 -15.93 8.31
N TYR A 199 4.80 -15.80 7.82
CA TYR A 199 5.94 -16.55 8.38
C TYR A 199 6.21 -16.20 9.83
N HIS A 200 5.91 -14.98 10.27
CA HIS A 200 6.07 -14.56 11.66
C HIS A 200 4.91 -15.01 12.58
N ILE A 201 3.67 -14.91 12.09
CA ILE A 201 2.46 -15.16 12.91
C ILE A 201 2.14 -16.64 13.00
N LEU A 202 2.19 -17.37 11.88
CA LEU A 202 1.69 -18.74 11.79
C LEU A 202 2.35 -19.69 12.80
N PRO A 203 3.69 -19.68 12.99
CA PRO A 203 4.33 -20.53 13.99
C PRO A 203 3.87 -20.25 15.42
N LYS A 204 3.61 -18.96 15.72
CA LYS A 204 3.18 -18.54 17.06
C LYS A 204 1.73 -18.89 17.37
N VAL A 205 0.86 -18.84 16.35
CA VAL A 205 -0.57 -19.17 16.50
C VAL A 205 -0.77 -20.68 16.54
N ALA A 206 -0.04 -21.41 15.72
CA ALA A 206 -0.15 -22.86 15.63
C ALA A 206 0.74 -23.60 16.66
N ASP A 207 1.56 -22.89 17.42
CA ASP A 207 2.56 -23.43 18.36
C ASP A 207 3.47 -24.49 17.71
N ILE A 208 3.88 -24.25 16.48
CA ILE A 208 4.74 -25.12 15.69
C ILE A 208 6.04 -24.39 15.30
N LYS A 209 7.11 -25.16 15.13
CA LYS A 209 8.34 -24.67 14.50
C LYS A 209 8.31 -25.04 13.02
N TRP A 210 8.77 -24.11 12.17
CA TRP A 210 8.92 -24.44 10.75
C TRP A 210 9.87 -25.60 10.54
N PRO A 211 9.42 -26.69 9.89
CA PRO A 211 10.24 -27.92 9.75
C PRO A 211 11.47 -27.67 8.86
N PHE A 212 11.42 -26.71 7.95
CA PHE A 212 12.47 -26.42 6.97
C PHE A 212 12.84 -24.94 6.96
N ALA A 213 13.51 -24.46 8.00
CA ALA A 213 13.95 -23.06 8.08
C ALA A 213 14.88 -22.64 6.92
N GLY A 214 15.55 -23.60 6.26
CA GLY A 214 16.35 -23.36 5.06
C GLY A 214 15.54 -22.95 3.85
N LEU A 215 14.34 -23.52 3.66
CA LEU A 215 13.45 -23.17 2.55
C LEU A 215 12.88 -21.77 2.67
N ILE A 216 12.60 -21.30 3.89
CA ILE A 216 12.14 -19.92 4.12
C ILE A 216 13.22 -18.90 3.73
N ARG A 217 14.51 -19.27 3.93
CA ARG A 217 15.62 -18.41 3.53
C ARG A 217 15.87 -18.42 2.02
N ALA A 218 15.48 -19.48 1.34
CA ALA A 218 15.63 -19.65 -0.10
C ALA A 218 14.44 -19.04 -0.89
N HIS A 219 13.26 -18.92 -0.25
CA HIS A 219 12.06 -18.31 -0.80
C HIS A 219 12.14 -16.80 -0.78
#